data_faa3063b615bd24611b81b17e4f308ed
#
_entry.id   faa3063b615bd24611b81b17e4f308ed
#
_cell.length_a   1.000
_cell.length_b   1.000
_cell.length_c   1.000
_cell.angle_alpha   90.00
_cell.angle_beta   90.00
_cell.angle_gamma   90.00
#
_symmetry.space_group_name_H-M   'P 1'
#
loop_
_entity.id
_entity.type
_entity.pdbx_description
1 polymer ?
#
loop_
_entity_poly.entity_id
_entity_poly.type
_entity_poly.pdbx_seq_one_letter_code
_entity_poly.pdbx_strand_id
1 'polypeptide(L)'
;MPMRAEHATDTDTAFVSTAFELLPMLTVAENVALPVRLSGGAADPAWIAAVLRAVELDGDGSRRPAELSRGEQLRVALARALAIRPARLVVEDPAGAVDSVTRQGTLRTLRHIAAELGVVVVIATGDAA
;
A
#
# COMPACT_ATOMS: atom_id res chain seq x y z
N MET A 1 7.56 -17.70 24.16
CA MET A 1 7.37 -17.32 23.08
C MET A 1 6.35 -16.28 22.74
N PRO A 2 5.92 -15.54 23.74
CA PRO A 2 5.02 -14.42 23.43
C PRO A 2 5.60 -13.48 22.41
N MET A 3 6.90 -13.28 22.46
CA MET A 3 7.55 -12.38 21.51
C MET A 3 7.41 -12.85 20.09
N ARG A 4 7.47 -14.16 19.89
CA ARG A 4 7.33 -14.69 18.57
C ARG A 4 5.94 -14.47 18.00
N ALA A 5 4.92 -14.64 18.85
CA ALA A 5 3.55 -14.40 18.44
C ALA A 5 3.33 -12.94 18.06
N GLU A 6 3.97 -12.04 18.81
CA GLU A 6 3.85 -10.61 18.50
C GLU A 6 4.50 -10.29 17.17
N HIS A 7 5.64 -10.93 16.88
CA HIS A 7 6.29 -10.73 15.60
C HIS A 7 5.43 -11.23 14.45
N ALA A 8 4.78 -12.37 14.63
CA ALA A 8 3.89 -12.89 13.60
C ALA A 8 2.74 -11.94 13.34
N THR A 9 2.18 -11.35 14.41
CA THR A 9 1.10 -10.38 14.25
C THR A 9 1.58 -9.15 13.49
N ASP A 10 2.78 -8.68 13.81
CA ASP A 10 3.32 -7.51 13.14
C ASP A 10 3.59 -7.76 11.67
N THR A 11 4.08 -8.97 11.31
CA THR A 11 4.33 -9.28 9.91
C THR A 11 3.04 -9.52 9.14
N ASP A 12 1.96 -9.89 9.83
CA ASP A 12 0.69 -10.13 9.16
C ASP A 12 -0.08 -8.85 8.88
N THR A 13 0.31 -7.75 9.46
CA THR A 13 -0.41 -6.49 9.32
C THR A 13 0.51 -5.41 8.79
N ALA A 14 0.07 -4.75 7.73
CA ALA A 14 0.78 -3.60 7.18
C ALA A 14 -0.04 -2.34 7.43
N PHE A 15 0.65 -1.22 7.58
CA PHE A 15 0.02 0.07 7.88
C PHE A 15 0.38 1.09 6.81
N VAL A 16 -0.59 1.87 6.40
CA VAL A 16 -0.40 2.98 5.48
C VAL A 16 -1.09 4.20 6.03
N SER A 17 -0.39 5.32 6.01
CA SER A 17 -0.90 6.60 6.47
C SER A 17 -1.03 7.55 5.28
N THR A 18 -1.90 8.54 5.38
CA THR A 18 -1.98 9.58 4.34
C THR A 18 -0.74 10.47 4.33
N ALA A 19 0.11 10.34 5.34
CA ALA A 19 1.39 11.04 5.39
C ALA A 19 2.53 10.18 4.83
N PHE A 20 2.19 9.25 3.95
CA PHE A 20 3.17 8.38 3.32
C PHE A 20 4.24 9.17 2.56
N GLU A 21 5.41 8.54 2.40
CA GLU A 21 6.48 9.11 1.60
C GLU A 21 6.97 8.08 0.59
N LEU A 22 7.07 8.50 -0.65
CA LEU A 22 7.67 7.69 -1.69
C LEU A 22 9.07 8.22 -1.97
N LEU A 23 9.96 7.33 -2.39
CA LEU A 23 11.32 7.74 -2.74
C LEU A 23 11.32 8.31 -4.15
N PRO A 24 11.61 9.61 -4.30
CA PRO A 24 11.42 10.27 -5.60
C PRO A 24 12.38 9.80 -6.68
N MET A 25 13.53 9.24 -6.31
CA MET A 25 14.49 8.76 -7.29
C MET A 25 14.18 7.36 -7.78
N LEU A 26 13.22 6.69 -7.19
CA LEU A 26 12.85 5.34 -7.60
C LEU A 26 11.58 5.38 -8.45
N THR A 27 11.45 4.40 -9.34
CA THR A 27 10.21 4.23 -10.10
C THR A 27 9.10 3.70 -9.20
N VAL A 28 7.89 3.64 -9.75
CA VAL A 28 6.75 3.03 -9.06
C VAL A 28 7.08 1.58 -8.67
N ALA A 29 7.56 0.78 -9.62
CA ALA A 29 7.87 -0.61 -9.33
C ALA A 29 8.95 -0.75 -8.28
N GLU A 30 9.96 0.12 -8.32
CA GLU A 30 11.03 0.08 -7.34
C GLU A 30 10.56 0.49 -5.96
N ASN A 31 9.69 1.51 -5.87
CA ASN A 31 9.10 1.89 -4.59
C ASN A 31 8.31 0.72 -3.99
N VAL A 32 7.53 0.04 -4.82
CA VAL A 32 6.70 -1.06 -4.34
C VAL A 32 7.55 -2.23 -3.87
N ALA A 33 8.62 -2.54 -4.58
CA ALA A 33 9.47 -3.69 -4.24
C ALA A 33 10.40 -3.41 -3.08
N LEU A 34 10.55 -2.17 -2.67
CA LEU A 34 11.57 -1.77 -1.71
C LEU A 34 11.51 -2.55 -0.39
N PRO A 35 10.34 -2.73 0.26
CA PRO A 35 10.32 -3.44 1.55
C PRO A 35 10.85 -4.86 1.44
N VAL A 36 10.57 -5.55 0.33
CA VAL A 36 11.06 -6.90 0.13
C VAL A 36 12.57 -6.90 -0.02
N ARG A 37 13.11 -5.94 -0.77
CA ARG A 37 14.55 -5.85 -0.97
C ARG A 37 15.27 -5.51 0.33
N LEU A 38 14.68 -4.61 1.13
CA LEU A 38 15.28 -4.23 2.40
C LEU A 38 15.32 -5.38 3.40
N SER A 39 14.39 -6.33 3.28
CA SER A 39 14.39 -7.49 4.16
C SER A 39 15.36 -8.58 3.70
N GLY A 40 16.09 -8.33 2.61
CA GLY A 40 17.05 -9.28 2.09
C GLY A 40 16.48 -10.26 1.09
N GLY A 41 15.23 -10.16 0.76
CA GLY A 41 14.60 -11.05 -0.21
C GLY A 41 14.60 -10.48 -1.61
N ALA A 42 14.13 -11.28 -2.55
CA ALA A 42 13.93 -10.86 -3.92
C ALA A 42 12.45 -10.70 -4.17
N ALA A 43 12.07 -9.60 -4.79
CA ALA A 43 10.67 -9.36 -5.10
C ALA A 43 10.22 -10.34 -6.19
N ASP A 44 9.04 -10.91 -5.98
CA ASP A 44 8.43 -11.80 -6.97
C ASP A 44 7.76 -10.94 -8.04
N PRO A 45 8.25 -10.95 -9.28
CA PRO A 45 7.66 -10.09 -10.31
C PRO A 45 6.18 -10.35 -10.54
N ALA A 46 5.74 -11.59 -10.40
CA ALA A 46 4.32 -11.91 -10.59
C ALA A 46 3.47 -11.29 -9.49
N TRP A 47 3.97 -11.29 -8.26
CA TRP A 47 3.22 -10.67 -7.16
C TRP A 47 3.20 -9.15 -7.30
N ILE A 48 4.33 -8.54 -7.66
CA ILE A 48 4.37 -7.10 -7.87
C ILE A 48 3.39 -6.70 -8.98
N ALA A 49 3.36 -7.47 -10.07
CA ALA A 49 2.42 -7.19 -11.15
C ALA A 49 0.97 -7.30 -10.68
N ALA A 50 0.66 -8.31 -9.87
CA ALA A 50 -0.69 -8.47 -9.34
C ALA A 50 -1.08 -7.32 -8.43
N VAL A 51 -0.15 -6.86 -7.60
CA VAL A 51 -0.38 -5.74 -6.70
C VAL A 51 -0.62 -4.46 -7.50
N LEU A 52 0.21 -4.20 -8.50
CA LEU A 52 0.03 -3.00 -9.32
C LEU A 52 -1.31 -3.02 -10.05
N ARG A 53 -1.73 -4.19 -10.50
CA ARG A 53 -3.04 -4.31 -11.15
C ARG A 53 -4.16 -4.04 -10.16
N ALA A 54 -4.04 -4.52 -8.93
CA ALA A 54 -5.07 -4.31 -7.92
C ALA A 54 -5.24 -2.84 -7.56
N VAL A 55 -4.17 -2.05 -7.64
CA VAL A 55 -4.25 -0.61 -7.39
C VAL A 55 -4.39 0.20 -8.68
N GLU A 56 -4.61 -0.46 -9.79
CA GLU A 56 -4.86 0.17 -11.11
C GLU A 56 -3.67 0.99 -11.58
N LEU A 57 -2.48 0.49 -11.35
CA LEU A 57 -1.23 1.11 -11.84
C LEU A 57 -0.44 0.15 -12.71
N ASP A 58 -1.09 -0.88 -13.24
CA ASP A 58 -0.45 -1.78 -14.18
C ASP A 58 -0.08 -0.99 -15.43
N GLY A 59 1.13 -1.19 -15.91
CA GLY A 59 1.66 -0.40 -17.01
C GLY A 59 2.38 0.86 -16.57
N ASP A 60 2.27 1.24 -15.30
CA ASP A 60 2.87 2.48 -14.80
C ASP A 60 4.13 2.23 -13.98
N GLY A 61 4.67 1.03 -14.02
CA GLY A 61 5.80 0.66 -13.17
C GLY A 61 7.05 1.48 -13.38
N SER A 62 7.25 2.04 -14.57
CA SER A 62 8.45 2.82 -14.87
C SER A 62 8.29 4.31 -14.58
N ARG A 63 7.11 4.75 -14.20
CA ARG A 63 6.89 6.16 -13.84
C ARG A 63 7.50 6.46 -12.48
N ARG A 64 7.75 7.75 -12.26
CA ARG A 64 8.29 8.19 -10.97
C ARG A 64 7.26 9.03 -10.23
N PRO A 65 7.43 9.16 -8.89
CA PRO A 65 6.42 9.87 -8.08
C PRO A 65 6.07 11.26 -8.59
N ALA A 66 7.04 12.00 -9.12
CA ALA A 66 6.77 13.35 -9.61
C ALA A 66 5.80 13.37 -10.79
N GLU A 67 5.64 12.25 -11.47
CA GLU A 67 4.76 12.15 -12.63
C GLU A 67 3.33 11.72 -12.25
N LEU A 68 3.11 11.49 -10.96
CA LEU A 68 1.84 10.93 -10.49
C LEU A 68 1.00 11.98 -9.79
N SER A 69 -0.32 11.83 -9.90
CA SER A 69 -1.23 12.61 -9.08
C SER A 69 -1.13 12.17 -7.62
N ARG A 70 -1.69 12.99 -6.72
CA ARG A 70 -1.69 12.64 -5.30
C ARG A 70 -2.38 11.32 -5.04
N GLY A 71 -3.51 11.09 -5.71
CA GLY A 71 -4.21 9.82 -5.56
C GLY A 71 -3.41 8.64 -6.07
N GLU A 72 -2.72 8.83 -7.19
CA GLU A 72 -1.85 7.77 -7.72
C GLU A 72 -0.69 7.51 -6.77
N GLN A 73 -0.13 8.55 -6.17
CA GLN A 73 0.95 8.36 -5.20
C GLN A 73 0.46 7.56 -3.99
N LEU A 74 -0.74 7.83 -3.52
CA LEU A 74 -1.31 7.06 -2.42
C LEU A 74 -1.46 5.60 -2.82
N ARG A 75 -1.89 5.33 -4.05
CA ARG A 75 -2.02 3.95 -4.51
C ARG A 75 -0.68 3.23 -4.58
N VAL A 76 0.41 3.95 -4.91
CA VAL A 76 1.74 3.36 -4.85
C VAL A 76 2.10 3.01 -3.41
N ALA A 77 1.75 3.87 -2.46
CA ALA A 77 2.02 3.58 -1.05
C ALA A 77 1.25 2.35 -0.58
N LEU A 78 0.00 2.20 -1.03
CA LEU A 78 -0.78 0.99 -0.73
C LEU A 78 -0.11 -0.24 -1.33
N ALA A 79 0.33 -0.14 -2.57
CA ALA A 79 1.00 -1.26 -3.24
C ALA A 79 2.28 -1.64 -2.53
N ARG A 80 3.05 -0.65 -2.06
CA ARG A 80 4.29 -0.91 -1.33
C ARG A 80 4.02 -1.70 -0.06
N ALA A 81 2.96 -1.33 0.66
CA ALA A 81 2.59 -2.06 1.87
C ALA A 81 2.17 -3.49 1.57
N LEU A 82 1.61 -3.74 0.39
CA LEU A 82 1.15 -5.07 0.00
C LEU A 82 2.27 -5.96 -0.52
N ALA A 83 3.44 -5.39 -0.79
CA ALA A 83 4.54 -6.16 -1.37
C ALA A 83 5.01 -7.29 -0.46
N ILE A 84 4.86 -7.13 0.85
CA ILE A 84 5.28 -8.15 1.82
C ILE A 84 4.19 -9.18 2.08
N ARG A 85 3.11 -9.17 1.31
CA ARG A 85 2.00 -10.12 1.39
C ARG A 85 1.36 -10.16 2.78
N PRO A 86 0.88 -9.03 3.29
CA PRO A 86 0.24 -9.03 4.60
C PRO A 86 -1.15 -9.66 4.52
N ALA A 87 -1.59 -10.23 5.64
CA ALA A 87 -2.97 -10.73 5.72
C ALA A 87 -3.95 -9.58 5.94
N ARG A 88 -3.46 -8.48 6.51
CA ARG A 88 -4.31 -7.35 6.87
C ARG A 88 -3.62 -6.05 6.52
N LEU A 89 -4.40 -5.12 5.97
CA LEU A 89 -3.90 -3.79 5.62
C LEU A 89 -4.71 -2.76 6.40
N VAL A 90 -4.04 -2.00 7.25
CA VAL A 90 -4.67 -0.91 8.01
C VAL A 90 -4.31 0.41 7.35
N VAL A 91 -5.33 1.15 6.93
CA VAL A 91 -5.14 2.44 6.28
C VAL A 91 -5.59 3.51 7.25
N GLU A 92 -4.66 4.35 7.67
CA GLU A 92 -4.98 5.47 8.54
C GLU A 92 -5.45 6.65 7.71
N ASP A 93 -6.59 7.19 8.08
CA ASP A 93 -7.20 8.29 7.34
C ASP A 93 -7.58 9.38 8.33
N PRO A 94 -6.63 10.27 8.66
CA PRO A 94 -6.95 11.38 9.55
C PRO A 94 -8.06 12.25 8.95
N ALA A 95 -9.00 12.67 9.78
CA ALA A 95 -10.15 13.42 9.33
C ALA A 95 -9.70 14.66 8.55
N GLY A 96 -10.27 14.86 7.37
CA GLY A 96 -10.00 16.05 6.57
C GLY A 96 -8.67 16.08 5.85
N ALA A 97 -7.87 15.02 5.96
CA ALA A 97 -6.56 15.00 5.31
C ALA A 97 -6.67 14.76 3.82
N VAL A 98 -7.76 14.14 3.36
CA VAL A 98 -7.96 13.77 1.96
C VAL A 98 -9.29 14.33 1.50
N ASP A 99 -9.30 14.99 0.35
CA ASP A 99 -10.56 15.55 -0.15
C ASP A 99 -11.51 14.42 -0.58
N SER A 100 -12.78 14.76 -0.79
CA SER A 100 -13.82 13.76 -1.00
C SER A 100 -13.64 12.99 -2.30
N VAL A 101 -13.10 13.62 -3.33
CA VAL A 101 -12.89 12.93 -4.61
C VAL A 101 -11.80 11.88 -4.47
N THR A 102 -10.69 12.25 -3.87
CA THR A 102 -9.59 11.32 -3.63
C THR A 102 -10.03 10.20 -2.69
N ARG A 103 -10.85 10.55 -1.69
CA ARG A 103 -11.35 9.54 -0.75
C ARG A 103 -12.19 8.48 -1.45
N GLN A 104 -13.07 8.88 -2.36
CA GLN A 104 -13.90 7.92 -3.08
C GLN A 104 -13.04 7.00 -3.95
N GLY A 105 -12.05 7.58 -4.64
CA GLY A 105 -11.14 6.77 -5.43
C GLY A 105 -10.34 5.80 -4.58
N THR A 106 -9.92 6.24 -3.41
CA THR A 106 -9.18 5.39 -2.49
C THR A 106 -10.06 4.24 -2.00
N LEU A 107 -11.31 4.52 -1.64
CA LEU A 107 -12.20 3.46 -1.16
C LEU A 107 -12.43 2.41 -2.24
N ARG A 108 -12.57 2.84 -3.51
CA ARG A 108 -12.71 1.89 -4.60
C ARG A 108 -11.47 1.02 -4.74
N THR A 109 -10.29 1.62 -4.64
CA THR A 109 -9.04 0.89 -4.69
C THR A 109 -8.95 -0.13 -3.55
N LEU A 110 -9.36 0.27 -2.35
CA LEU A 110 -9.31 -0.64 -1.21
C LEU A 110 -10.26 -1.82 -1.38
N ARG A 111 -11.43 -1.60 -1.99
CA ARG A 111 -12.32 -2.72 -2.31
C ARG A 111 -11.70 -3.67 -3.33
N HIS A 112 -11.00 -3.13 -4.32
CA HIS A 112 -10.27 -3.95 -5.29
C HIS A 112 -9.20 -4.80 -4.62
N ILE A 113 -8.43 -4.19 -3.73
CA ILE A 113 -7.38 -4.92 -3.00
C ILE A 113 -8.00 -6.10 -2.25
N ALA A 114 -9.07 -5.85 -1.51
CA ALA A 114 -9.69 -6.91 -0.73
C ALA A 114 -10.21 -8.03 -1.63
N ALA A 115 -10.85 -7.67 -2.75
CA ALA A 115 -11.45 -8.66 -3.65
C ALA A 115 -10.40 -9.42 -4.43
N GLU A 116 -9.38 -8.73 -4.96
CA GLU A 116 -8.42 -9.35 -5.85
C GLU A 116 -7.30 -10.07 -5.12
N LEU A 117 -6.86 -9.54 -3.98
CA LEU A 117 -5.72 -10.09 -3.27
C LEU A 117 -6.10 -10.84 -2.00
N GLY A 118 -7.35 -10.81 -1.62
CA GLY A 118 -7.81 -11.53 -0.42
C GLY A 118 -7.29 -10.94 0.87
N VAL A 119 -6.95 -9.66 0.88
CA VAL A 119 -6.42 -8.98 2.05
C VAL A 119 -7.56 -8.34 2.82
N VAL A 120 -7.55 -8.47 4.15
CA VAL A 120 -8.53 -7.78 4.99
C VAL A 120 -8.09 -6.32 5.10
N VAL A 121 -8.97 -5.41 4.70
CA VAL A 121 -8.67 -3.99 4.71
C VAL A 121 -9.43 -3.32 5.85
N VAL A 122 -8.70 -2.61 6.71
CA VAL A 122 -9.28 -1.90 7.85
C VAL A 122 -8.97 -0.43 7.68
N ILE A 123 -9.99 0.41 7.76
CA ILE A 123 -9.80 1.85 7.68
C ILE A 123 -9.90 2.39 9.11
N ALA A 124 -8.80 2.96 9.59
CA ALA A 124 -8.75 3.54 10.91
C ALA A 124 -8.86 5.04 10.77
N THR A 125 -9.96 5.63 11.23
CA THR A 125 -10.12 7.07 11.17
C THR A 125 -9.38 7.70 12.34
N GLY A 126 -8.74 8.83 12.06
CA GLY A 126 -8.05 9.55 13.11
C GLY A 126 -9.00 10.34 14.00
N ASP A 127 -10.24 10.45 13.61
CA ASP A 127 -11.23 11.20 14.34
C ASP A 127 -12.00 10.29 15.26
N ALA A 128 -11.67 10.35 16.50
CA ALA A 128 -12.29 9.50 17.51
C ALA A 128 -13.58 10.10 18.07
N ALA A 129 -13.84 11.32 17.77
CA ALA A 129 -15.00 11.98 18.35
C ALA A 129 -16.29 11.54 17.71
#